data_212c8f6ec3cae17368aaf36eb61df28a
#
_entry.id   212c8f6ec3cae17368aaf36eb61df28a
#
_cell.length_a   1.000
_cell.length_b   1.000
_cell.length_c   1.000
_cell.angle_alpha   90.00
_cell.angle_beta   90.00
_cell.angle_gamma   90.00
#
_symmetry.space_group_name_H-M   'P 1'
#
loop_
_entity.id
_entity.type
_entity.pdbx_description
1 polymer ?
#
loop_
_entity_poly.entity_id
_entity_poly.type
_entity_poly.pdbx_seq_one_letter_code
_entity_poly.pdbx_strand_id
1 'polypeptide(L)'
;MLKKIALIPARSGSKGLVDKNILMLLDKPLIAYTIIAALDSGVFDKVIVSTDSKKYKDIAESFGAEVIMRDARYSSDTSTTYTVIEHALRKIKQHYDYFALLQPTSPFRNAFHIKEAVDRFEKSKNFDFLVSVTESTVQSCLIKPIDDDLSLKYYNLDYSNYRRQNCMEYHPNGAIFLGKISPYFKQKHFFGEKTLSYIMDRESSVDIDDRLDFELAIALANKINKKEILKQSILAKIEERKSHISSNSADITLIGHSLFDNWSINEISGLKVNNFGIAGINTVQYINYILENKIIKDIGRYAFVFAGTNDIVDADWTIEKNIKEIQT
;
A
#
# COMPACT_ATOMS: atom_id res chain seq x y z
N MET A 1 -1.76 11.48 -25.29
CA MET A 1 -1.85 10.82 -23.95
C MET A 1 -3.24 10.23 -23.83
N LEU A 2 -3.39 8.98 -23.32
CA LEU A 2 -4.72 8.36 -23.12
C LEU A 2 -5.49 9.09 -22.01
N LYS A 3 -6.77 9.36 -22.26
CA LYS A 3 -7.68 9.96 -21.26
C LYS A 3 -8.24 8.88 -20.34
N LYS A 4 -8.16 9.11 -19.04
CA LYS A 4 -8.50 8.09 -18.04
C LYS A 4 -9.11 8.70 -16.78
N ILE A 5 -10.03 7.96 -16.17
CA ILE A 5 -10.71 8.36 -14.94
C ILE A 5 -10.58 7.29 -13.86
N ALA A 6 -10.57 7.72 -12.60
CA ALA A 6 -10.81 6.86 -11.46
C ALA A 6 -12.29 6.92 -11.07
N LEU A 7 -12.91 5.75 -10.91
CA LEU A 7 -14.26 5.58 -10.42
C LEU A 7 -14.25 4.85 -9.07
N ILE A 8 -14.81 5.48 -8.05
CA ILE A 8 -14.86 4.99 -6.67
C ILE A 8 -16.34 4.79 -6.30
N PRO A 9 -16.86 3.55 -6.33
CA PRO A 9 -18.25 3.29 -5.94
C PRO A 9 -18.36 3.21 -4.42
N ALA A 10 -19.18 4.07 -3.83
CA ALA A 10 -19.41 4.13 -2.38
C ALA A 10 -20.92 4.25 -2.09
N ARG A 11 -21.60 3.12 -1.89
CA ARG A 11 -23.00 3.13 -1.47
C ARG A 11 -23.13 3.32 0.04
N SER A 12 -24.20 3.97 0.48
CA SER A 12 -24.67 3.90 1.85
C SER A 12 -25.32 2.54 2.15
N GLY A 13 -25.55 2.22 3.42
CA GLY A 13 -26.31 1.03 3.80
C GLY A 13 -25.60 -0.31 3.54
N SER A 14 -24.31 -0.40 3.76
CA SER A 14 -23.57 -1.66 3.77
C SER A 14 -24.09 -2.60 4.84
N LYS A 15 -24.36 -3.89 4.52
CA LYS A 15 -24.94 -4.86 5.44
C LYS A 15 -23.97 -5.41 6.47
N GLY A 16 -22.75 -5.74 6.08
CA GLY A 16 -21.74 -6.34 6.96
C GLY A 16 -21.22 -5.34 8.00
N LEU A 17 -21.05 -4.09 7.60
CA LEU A 17 -20.57 -3.01 8.47
C LEU A 17 -21.28 -1.72 8.07
N VAL A 18 -22.16 -1.21 8.94
CA VAL A 18 -22.99 -0.04 8.67
C VAL A 18 -22.10 1.17 8.36
N ASP A 19 -22.45 1.91 7.30
CA ASP A 19 -21.70 3.09 6.85
C ASP A 19 -20.19 2.83 6.62
N LYS A 20 -19.83 1.60 6.26
CA LYS A 20 -18.46 1.11 6.10
C LYS A 20 -17.52 2.13 5.45
N ASN A 21 -17.93 2.69 4.30
CA ASN A 21 -17.07 3.57 3.51
C ASN A 21 -16.70 4.90 4.18
N ILE A 22 -17.41 5.29 5.24
CA ILE A 22 -17.12 6.51 6.01
C ILE A 22 -16.73 6.26 7.46
N LEU A 23 -16.50 4.99 7.84
CA LEU A 23 -15.91 4.69 9.14
C LEU A 23 -14.50 5.28 9.23
N MET A 24 -14.18 5.82 10.39
CA MET A 24 -12.88 6.42 10.64
C MET A 24 -11.81 5.36 10.83
N LEU A 25 -10.88 5.30 9.90
CA LEU A 25 -9.65 4.53 10.02
C LEU A 25 -8.54 5.52 10.41
N LEU A 26 -8.12 5.49 11.68
CA LEU A 26 -7.30 6.52 12.33
C LEU A 26 -7.94 7.91 12.19
N ASP A 27 -7.34 8.81 11.44
CA ASP A 27 -7.69 10.23 11.32
C ASP A 27 -8.60 10.56 10.13
N LYS A 28 -8.91 9.59 9.25
CA LYS A 28 -9.67 9.81 8.01
C LYS A 28 -10.78 8.77 7.79
N PRO A 29 -11.89 9.16 7.15
CA PRO A 29 -12.89 8.19 6.70
C PRO A 29 -12.31 7.25 5.65
N LEU A 30 -12.75 6.00 5.63
CA LEU A 30 -12.20 4.93 4.78
C LEU A 30 -12.13 5.33 3.29
N ILE A 31 -13.18 5.97 2.77
CA ILE A 31 -13.23 6.44 1.38
C ILE A 31 -12.12 7.45 1.05
N ALA A 32 -11.67 8.23 2.04
CA ALA A 32 -10.65 9.26 1.83
C ALA A 32 -9.30 8.67 1.44
N TYR A 33 -8.94 7.51 1.98
CA TYR A 33 -7.70 6.80 1.59
C TYR A 33 -7.67 6.51 0.10
N THR A 34 -8.79 6.07 -0.47
CA THR A 34 -8.91 5.79 -1.90
C THR A 34 -8.89 7.05 -2.75
N ILE A 35 -9.58 8.09 -2.32
CA ILE A 35 -9.60 9.39 -3.04
C ILE A 35 -8.20 10.00 -3.06
N ILE A 36 -7.54 10.08 -1.91
CA ILE A 36 -6.18 10.63 -1.77
C ILE A 36 -5.19 9.83 -2.64
N ALA A 37 -5.20 8.51 -2.55
CA ALA A 37 -4.31 7.68 -3.36
C ALA A 37 -4.53 7.87 -4.87
N ALA A 38 -5.78 8.05 -5.31
CA ALA A 38 -6.10 8.31 -6.70
C ALA A 38 -5.60 9.69 -7.17
N LEU A 39 -5.81 10.73 -6.36
CA LEU A 39 -5.35 12.10 -6.64
C LEU A 39 -3.82 12.18 -6.62
N ASP A 40 -3.16 11.65 -5.59
CA ASP A 40 -1.71 11.68 -5.41
C ASP A 40 -0.97 10.85 -6.49
N SER A 41 -1.66 9.88 -7.10
CA SER A 41 -1.10 9.16 -8.24
C SER A 41 -0.81 10.07 -9.42
N GLY A 42 -1.57 11.15 -9.59
CA GLY A 42 -1.42 12.12 -10.67
C GLY A 42 -1.65 11.56 -12.07
N VAL A 43 -2.19 10.33 -12.18
CA VAL A 43 -2.36 9.67 -13.49
C VAL A 43 -3.74 9.90 -14.11
N PHE A 44 -4.76 10.22 -13.32
CA PHE A 44 -6.13 10.36 -13.78
C PHE A 44 -6.49 11.80 -14.14
N ASP A 45 -7.26 11.99 -15.21
CA ASP A 45 -7.83 13.28 -15.58
C ASP A 45 -8.92 13.71 -14.58
N LYS A 46 -9.62 12.74 -13.97
CA LYS A 46 -10.65 12.96 -12.95
C LYS A 46 -10.71 11.79 -11.97
N VAL A 47 -11.02 12.12 -10.72
CA VAL A 47 -11.36 11.16 -9.66
C VAL A 47 -12.82 11.36 -9.30
N ILE A 48 -13.64 10.33 -9.51
CA ILE A 48 -15.09 10.41 -9.41
C ILE A 48 -15.60 9.41 -8.39
N VAL A 49 -16.31 9.88 -7.40
CA VAL A 49 -17.06 9.04 -6.46
C VAL A 49 -18.50 8.89 -6.94
N SER A 50 -18.97 7.65 -7.01
CA SER A 50 -20.36 7.33 -7.31
C SER A 50 -21.08 6.90 -6.03
N THR A 51 -22.05 7.69 -5.56
CA THR A 51 -22.78 7.45 -4.30
C THR A 51 -24.26 7.78 -4.39
N ASP A 52 -25.08 7.21 -3.50
CA ASP A 52 -26.49 7.49 -3.28
C ASP A 52 -26.73 8.41 -2.08
N SER A 53 -25.70 8.69 -1.30
CA SER A 53 -25.79 9.45 -0.04
C SER A 53 -25.23 10.85 -0.18
N LYS A 54 -26.04 11.86 0.24
CA LYS A 54 -25.58 13.23 0.31
C LYS A 54 -24.40 13.40 1.30
N LYS A 55 -24.46 12.69 2.44
CA LYS A 55 -23.37 12.66 3.43
C LYS A 55 -22.06 12.18 2.81
N TYR A 56 -22.11 11.10 2.02
CA TYR A 56 -20.92 10.56 1.34
C TYR A 56 -20.41 11.51 0.26
N LYS A 57 -21.33 12.19 -0.45
CA LYS A 57 -20.98 13.22 -1.40
C LYS A 57 -20.19 14.34 -0.73
N ASP A 58 -20.72 14.93 0.36
CA ASP A 58 -20.09 16.06 1.05
C ASP A 58 -18.68 15.67 1.55
N ILE A 59 -18.51 14.44 2.07
CA ILE A 59 -17.21 13.91 2.46
C ILE A 59 -16.29 13.75 1.22
N ALA A 60 -16.75 13.15 0.15
CA ALA A 60 -15.90 12.91 -1.03
C ALA A 60 -15.42 14.22 -1.66
N GLU A 61 -16.29 15.22 -1.76
CA GLU A 61 -15.96 16.56 -2.28
C GLU A 61 -14.96 17.28 -1.37
N SER A 62 -15.05 17.12 -0.04
CA SER A 62 -14.07 17.69 0.90
C SER A 62 -12.65 17.13 0.74
N PHE A 63 -12.51 15.93 0.17
CA PHE A 63 -11.22 15.31 -0.18
C PHE A 63 -10.83 15.51 -1.66
N GLY A 64 -11.58 16.30 -2.43
CA GLY A 64 -11.21 16.73 -3.78
C GLY A 64 -11.73 15.82 -4.91
N ALA A 65 -12.63 14.87 -4.65
CA ALA A 65 -13.26 14.08 -5.70
C ALA A 65 -14.47 14.78 -6.31
N GLU A 66 -14.71 14.58 -7.60
CA GLU A 66 -16.01 14.87 -8.21
C GLU A 66 -17.03 13.80 -7.81
N VAL A 67 -18.32 14.13 -7.75
CA VAL A 67 -19.34 13.19 -7.32
C VAL A 67 -20.45 13.02 -8.35
N ILE A 68 -20.78 11.76 -8.64
CA ILE A 68 -21.97 11.36 -9.40
C ILE A 68 -22.98 10.75 -8.42
N MET A 69 -24.12 11.46 -8.26
CA MET A 69 -25.25 10.90 -7.48
C MET A 69 -25.93 9.79 -8.24
N ARG A 70 -26.14 8.65 -7.54
CA ARG A 70 -26.87 7.49 -8.05
C ARG A 70 -28.34 7.54 -7.63
N ASP A 71 -29.21 7.13 -8.53
CA ASP A 71 -30.62 6.87 -8.19
C ASP A 71 -30.70 5.60 -7.32
N ALA A 72 -31.75 5.51 -6.48
CA ALA A 72 -31.97 4.36 -5.57
C ALA A 72 -31.92 3.00 -6.27
N ARG A 73 -32.38 2.91 -7.50
CA ARG A 73 -32.36 1.70 -8.32
C ARG A 73 -30.95 1.13 -8.58
N TYR A 74 -29.90 1.94 -8.48
CA TYR A 74 -28.50 1.53 -8.64
C TYR A 74 -27.77 1.36 -7.31
N SER A 75 -28.49 1.44 -6.19
CA SER A 75 -27.92 1.37 -4.84
C SER A 75 -28.52 0.23 -4.02
N SER A 76 -29.40 -0.58 -4.63
CA SER A 76 -29.99 -1.78 -4.00
C SER A 76 -28.94 -2.88 -3.80
N ASP A 77 -29.24 -3.83 -2.91
CA ASP A 77 -28.39 -5.00 -2.68
C ASP A 77 -28.27 -5.94 -3.90
N THR A 78 -29.21 -5.83 -4.83
CA THR A 78 -29.21 -6.59 -6.10
C THR A 78 -28.46 -5.86 -7.23
N SER A 79 -28.02 -4.62 -6.99
CA SER A 79 -27.27 -3.85 -7.99
C SER A 79 -25.88 -4.44 -8.17
N THR A 80 -25.59 -4.90 -9.38
CA THR A 80 -24.26 -5.44 -9.70
C THR A 80 -23.22 -4.31 -9.85
N THR A 81 -21.96 -4.64 -9.65
CA THR A 81 -20.85 -3.71 -9.90
C THR A 81 -20.91 -3.15 -11.33
N TYR A 82 -21.30 -3.98 -12.31
CA TYR A 82 -21.48 -3.56 -13.70
C TYR A 82 -22.50 -2.42 -13.84
N THR A 83 -23.69 -2.57 -13.25
CA THR A 83 -24.74 -1.56 -13.37
C THR A 83 -24.35 -0.21 -12.76
N VAL A 84 -23.56 -0.24 -11.68
CA VAL A 84 -23.04 0.96 -11.04
C VAL A 84 -22.01 1.65 -11.92
N ILE A 85 -21.09 0.89 -12.49
CA ILE A 85 -20.05 1.42 -13.39
C ILE A 85 -20.71 1.95 -14.67
N GLU A 86 -21.61 1.19 -15.28
CA GLU A 86 -22.33 1.60 -16.48
C GLU A 86 -23.08 2.93 -16.27
N HIS A 87 -23.80 3.05 -15.16
CA HIS A 87 -24.50 4.30 -14.81
C HIS A 87 -23.54 5.48 -14.72
N ALA A 88 -22.42 5.31 -14.01
CA ALA A 88 -21.43 6.38 -13.85
C ALA A 88 -20.81 6.78 -15.21
N LEU A 89 -20.34 5.80 -15.99
CA LEU A 89 -19.74 6.06 -17.30
C LEU A 89 -20.70 6.72 -18.29
N ARG A 90 -22.00 6.35 -18.27
CA ARG A 90 -23.00 7.00 -19.12
C ARG A 90 -23.36 8.43 -18.70
N LYS A 91 -23.22 8.79 -17.41
CA LYS A 91 -23.42 10.18 -16.93
C LYS A 91 -22.26 11.11 -17.28
N ILE A 92 -21.08 10.55 -17.54
CA ILE A 92 -19.90 11.32 -17.91
C ILE A 92 -20.02 11.70 -19.40
N LYS A 93 -20.13 13.00 -19.70
CA LYS A 93 -20.28 13.51 -21.08
C LYS A 93 -18.97 13.47 -21.88
N GLN A 94 -17.84 13.50 -21.21
CA GLN A 94 -16.52 13.54 -21.83
C GLN A 94 -16.07 12.11 -22.23
N HIS A 95 -15.37 12.01 -23.36
CA HIS A 95 -14.78 10.74 -23.80
C HIS A 95 -13.52 10.42 -23.02
N TYR A 96 -13.41 9.16 -22.56
CA TYR A 96 -12.22 8.57 -21.95
C TYR A 96 -11.89 7.25 -22.64
N ASP A 97 -10.60 6.89 -22.68
CA ASP A 97 -10.14 5.67 -23.31
C ASP A 97 -10.38 4.45 -22.39
N TYR A 98 -10.11 4.63 -21.08
CA TYR A 98 -10.33 3.61 -20.06
C TYR A 98 -10.62 4.22 -18.69
N PHE A 99 -11.01 3.38 -17.77
CA PHE A 99 -11.28 3.75 -16.38
C PHE A 99 -10.58 2.80 -15.40
N ALA A 100 -10.30 3.32 -14.20
CA ALA A 100 -9.94 2.56 -13.03
C ALA A 100 -11.14 2.43 -12.10
N LEU A 101 -11.48 1.22 -11.68
CA LEU A 101 -12.38 0.97 -10.55
C LEU A 101 -11.50 0.80 -9.31
N LEU A 102 -11.67 1.65 -8.32
CA LEU A 102 -10.93 1.65 -7.06
C LEU A 102 -11.92 1.48 -5.90
N GLN A 103 -11.88 0.34 -5.21
CA GLN A 103 -12.82 0.10 -4.11
C GLN A 103 -12.38 0.85 -2.84
N PRO A 104 -13.30 1.51 -2.12
CA PRO A 104 -13.01 2.17 -0.84
C PRO A 104 -12.52 1.20 0.24
N THR A 105 -12.91 -0.06 0.13
CA THR A 105 -12.62 -1.13 1.11
C THR A 105 -11.16 -1.60 1.11
N SER A 106 -10.35 -1.14 0.15
CA SER A 106 -8.91 -1.43 0.06
C SER A 106 -8.06 -0.19 0.42
N PRO A 107 -7.99 0.22 1.72
CA PRO A 107 -7.39 1.49 2.13
C PRO A 107 -5.86 1.53 1.99
N PHE A 108 -5.20 0.38 1.93
CA PHE A 108 -3.73 0.31 1.87
C PHE A 108 -3.17 0.31 0.45
N ARG A 109 -4.03 0.32 -0.58
CA ARG A 109 -3.64 0.64 -1.94
C ARG A 109 -3.29 2.13 -2.00
N ASN A 110 -2.06 2.45 -2.33
CA ASN A 110 -1.52 3.80 -2.37
C ASN A 110 -1.30 4.31 -3.81
N ALA A 111 -0.81 5.55 -3.94
CA ALA A 111 -0.53 6.19 -5.21
C ALA A 111 0.51 5.45 -6.07
N PHE A 112 1.51 4.82 -5.44
CA PHE A 112 2.54 4.05 -6.12
C PHE A 112 1.95 2.82 -6.83
N HIS A 113 1.11 2.04 -6.14
CA HIS A 113 0.43 0.89 -6.72
C HIS A 113 -0.45 1.28 -7.93
N ILE A 114 -1.13 2.42 -7.84
CA ILE A 114 -1.96 2.93 -8.94
C ILE A 114 -1.07 3.30 -10.15
N LYS A 115 0.04 4.02 -9.93
CA LYS A 115 0.99 4.38 -10.99
C LYS A 115 1.54 3.16 -11.69
N GLU A 116 2.04 2.17 -10.95
CA GLU A 116 2.61 0.95 -11.52
C GLU A 116 1.57 0.14 -12.32
N ALA A 117 0.34 0.00 -11.77
CA ALA A 117 -0.73 -0.70 -12.47
C ALA A 117 -1.09 -0.01 -13.79
N VAL A 118 -1.22 1.33 -13.78
CA VAL A 118 -1.49 2.13 -14.97
C VAL A 118 -0.36 2.02 -15.98
N ASP A 119 0.88 2.18 -15.56
CA ASP A 119 2.07 2.06 -16.41
C ASP A 119 2.15 0.68 -17.08
N ARG A 120 1.90 -0.39 -16.32
CA ARG A 120 1.88 -1.76 -16.82
C ARG A 120 0.77 -1.94 -17.86
N PHE A 121 -0.43 -1.42 -17.58
CA PHE A 121 -1.57 -1.50 -18.48
C PHE A 121 -1.31 -0.75 -19.79
N GLU A 122 -0.83 0.48 -19.73
CA GLU A 122 -0.57 1.32 -20.92
C GLU A 122 0.56 0.77 -21.79
N LYS A 123 1.59 0.15 -21.21
CA LYS A 123 2.67 -0.52 -21.94
C LYS A 123 2.22 -1.79 -22.66
N SER A 124 1.11 -2.40 -22.23
CA SER A 124 0.66 -3.71 -22.68
C SER A 124 -0.49 -3.59 -23.68
N LYS A 125 -0.16 -3.38 -24.97
CA LYS A 125 -1.13 -3.07 -26.04
C LYS A 125 -2.19 -4.15 -26.31
N ASN A 126 -1.90 -5.42 -25.98
CA ASN A 126 -2.75 -6.57 -26.35
C ASN A 126 -3.84 -6.87 -25.31
N PHE A 127 -3.91 -6.12 -24.22
CA PHE A 127 -4.83 -6.34 -23.12
C PHE A 127 -5.89 -5.24 -23.05
N ASP A 128 -7.08 -5.63 -22.64
CA ASP A 128 -8.22 -4.72 -22.50
C ASP A 128 -8.52 -4.42 -21.02
N PHE A 129 -7.99 -5.25 -20.11
CA PHE A 129 -8.19 -5.16 -18.68
C PHE A 129 -6.90 -5.39 -17.89
N LEU A 130 -6.91 -4.91 -16.64
CA LEU A 130 -5.93 -5.28 -15.62
C LEU A 130 -6.67 -5.45 -14.29
N VAL A 131 -6.30 -6.47 -13.52
CA VAL A 131 -6.85 -6.75 -12.18
C VAL A 131 -5.70 -6.92 -11.20
N SER A 132 -5.76 -6.21 -10.07
CA SER A 132 -4.83 -6.45 -8.97
C SER A 132 -5.15 -7.76 -8.25
N VAL A 133 -4.10 -8.50 -7.95
CA VAL A 133 -4.16 -9.81 -7.31
C VAL A 133 -3.16 -9.89 -6.16
N THR A 134 -3.41 -10.78 -5.22
CA THR A 134 -2.46 -11.11 -4.15
C THR A 134 -2.30 -12.63 -4.05
N GLU A 135 -1.19 -13.07 -3.48
CA GLU A 135 -0.94 -14.49 -3.25
C GLU A 135 -1.97 -15.08 -2.29
N SER A 136 -2.54 -16.23 -2.67
CA SER A 136 -3.53 -16.92 -1.86
C SER A 136 -2.86 -17.67 -0.70
N THR A 137 -3.43 -17.50 0.49
CA THR A 137 -3.01 -18.27 1.67
C THR A 137 -3.57 -19.67 1.72
N VAL A 138 -4.61 -19.93 0.93
CA VAL A 138 -5.29 -21.21 0.82
C VAL A 138 -5.31 -21.62 -0.64
N GLN A 139 -4.83 -22.82 -0.94
CA GLN A 139 -4.84 -23.37 -2.30
C GLN A 139 -6.27 -23.75 -2.72
N SER A 140 -6.59 -23.53 -3.99
CA SER A 140 -7.92 -23.81 -4.57
C SER A 140 -8.36 -25.28 -4.41
N CYS A 141 -7.40 -26.22 -4.40
CA CYS A 141 -7.68 -27.63 -4.16
C CYS A 141 -8.23 -27.92 -2.75
N LEU A 142 -7.98 -27.05 -1.77
CA LEU A 142 -8.47 -27.15 -0.39
C LEU A 142 -9.79 -26.40 -0.16
N ILE A 143 -10.36 -25.78 -1.18
CA ILE A 143 -11.64 -25.07 -1.09
C ILE A 143 -12.73 -25.93 -1.71
N LYS A 144 -13.51 -26.58 -0.87
CA LYS A 144 -14.62 -27.48 -1.28
C LYS A 144 -15.85 -27.21 -0.43
N PRO A 145 -17.06 -27.49 -0.95
CA PRO A 145 -18.26 -27.43 -0.15
C PRO A 145 -18.24 -28.53 0.94
N ILE A 146 -19.00 -28.29 2.00
CA ILE A 146 -19.30 -29.29 3.04
C ILE A 146 -20.71 -29.78 2.77
N ASP A 147 -20.92 -31.09 2.89
CA ASP A 147 -22.22 -31.71 2.70
C ASP A 147 -23.12 -31.59 3.96
N ASP A 148 -24.40 -31.85 3.81
CA ASP A 148 -25.38 -31.73 4.90
C ASP A 148 -25.07 -32.64 6.10
N ASP A 149 -24.39 -33.77 5.88
CA ASP A 149 -23.88 -34.68 6.92
C ASP A 149 -22.55 -34.22 7.55
N LEU A 150 -22.08 -33.04 7.20
CA LEU A 150 -20.80 -32.46 7.62
C LEU A 150 -19.56 -33.26 7.17
N SER A 151 -19.72 -34.19 6.23
CA SER A 151 -18.60 -34.97 5.69
C SER A 151 -17.75 -34.15 4.70
N LEU A 152 -16.46 -34.50 4.61
CA LEU A 152 -15.50 -33.96 3.64
C LEU A 152 -15.48 -34.79 2.34
N LYS A 153 -16.61 -35.37 1.91
CA LYS A 153 -16.68 -36.26 0.74
C LYS A 153 -16.20 -35.61 -0.59
N TYR A 154 -16.21 -34.30 -0.65
CA TYR A 154 -15.72 -33.55 -1.83
C TYR A 154 -14.20 -33.38 -1.84
N TYR A 155 -13.49 -33.72 -0.76
CA TYR A 155 -12.03 -33.74 -0.67
C TYR A 155 -11.50 -35.09 -1.18
N ASN A 156 -11.72 -35.36 -2.46
CA ASN A 156 -11.46 -36.64 -3.11
C ASN A 156 -10.15 -36.73 -3.90
N LEU A 157 -9.24 -35.76 -3.69
CA LEU A 157 -7.90 -35.79 -4.26
C LEU A 157 -6.93 -36.53 -3.34
N ASP A 158 -5.83 -37.01 -3.91
CA ASP A 158 -4.72 -37.53 -3.11
C ASP A 158 -3.92 -36.38 -2.47
N TYR A 159 -4.08 -36.21 -1.16
CA TYR A 159 -3.37 -35.19 -0.38
C TYR A 159 -2.09 -35.74 0.29
N SER A 160 -1.68 -36.99 0.04
CA SER A 160 -0.51 -37.60 0.69
C SER A 160 0.79 -36.85 0.40
N ASN A 161 0.89 -36.24 -0.78
CA ASN A 161 2.03 -35.43 -1.21
C ASN A 161 1.74 -33.93 -1.22
N TYR A 162 0.68 -33.48 -0.52
CA TYR A 162 0.34 -32.07 -0.45
C TYR A 162 1.45 -31.28 0.24
N ARG A 163 1.99 -30.28 -0.46
CA ARG A 163 2.94 -29.33 0.08
C ARG A 163 2.50 -27.92 -0.29
N ARG A 164 2.30 -27.07 0.72
CA ARG A 164 1.85 -25.68 0.56
C ARG A 164 2.73 -24.86 -0.40
N GLN A 165 3.99 -25.22 -0.57
CA GLN A 165 4.97 -24.50 -1.37
C GLN A 165 4.98 -24.88 -2.86
N ASN A 166 4.22 -25.87 -3.30
CA ASN A 166 4.33 -26.42 -4.66
C ASN A 166 3.52 -25.68 -5.73
N CYS A 167 2.58 -24.81 -5.34
CA CYS A 167 1.78 -24.00 -6.29
C CYS A 167 1.50 -22.63 -5.70
N MET A 168 2.06 -21.59 -6.32
CA MET A 168 1.67 -20.21 -6.01
C MET A 168 0.38 -19.90 -6.76
N GLU A 169 -0.70 -19.70 -6.04
CA GLU A 169 -2.00 -19.28 -6.57
C GLU A 169 -2.30 -17.86 -6.14
N TYR A 170 -3.03 -17.14 -6.99
CA TYR A 170 -3.38 -15.74 -6.75
C TYR A 170 -4.89 -15.56 -6.83
N HIS A 171 -5.41 -14.63 -6.05
CA HIS A 171 -6.81 -14.22 -6.13
C HIS A 171 -6.93 -12.71 -6.28
N PRO A 172 -8.00 -12.19 -6.91
CA PRO A 172 -8.28 -10.76 -6.96
C PRO A 172 -8.40 -10.18 -5.53
N ASN A 173 -7.75 -9.04 -5.29
CA ASN A 173 -7.75 -8.39 -3.97
C ASN A 173 -8.68 -7.17 -3.87
N GLY A 174 -9.48 -6.90 -4.90
CA GLY A 174 -10.44 -5.78 -4.89
C GLY A 174 -9.84 -4.39 -5.08
N ALA A 175 -8.52 -4.22 -5.02
CA ALA A 175 -7.90 -2.90 -4.88
C ALA A 175 -7.88 -2.06 -6.17
N ILE A 176 -7.53 -2.67 -7.32
CA ILE A 176 -7.37 -1.97 -8.61
C ILE A 176 -7.92 -2.83 -9.75
N PHE A 177 -8.86 -2.27 -10.50
CA PHE A 177 -9.30 -2.82 -11.77
C PHE A 177 -9.18 -1.73 -12.83
N LEU A 178 -8.50 -2.01 -13.94
CA LEU A 178 -8.45 -1.13 -15.10
C LEU A 178 -9.21 -1.77 -16.26
N GLY A 179 -9.97 -0.98 -17.01
CA GLY A 179 -10.70 -1.48 -18.14
C GLY A 179 -10.92 -0.45 -19.24
N LYS A 180 -10.63 -0.83 -20.49
CA LYS A 180 -11.05 -0.04 -21.66
C LYS A 180 -12.58 0.01 -21.71
N ILE A 181 -13.14 1.18 -21.95
CA ILE A 181 -14.59 1.40 -21.80
C ILE A 181 -15.39 0.56 -22.81
N SER A 182 -15.02 0.53 -24.09
CA SER A 182 -15.75 -0.21 -25.11
C SER A 182 -15.71 -1.74 -24.88
N PRO A 183 -14.55 -2.38 -24.60
CA PRO A 183 -14.50 -3.78 -24.18
C PRO A 183 -15.32 -4.08 -22.94
N TYR A 184 -15.29 -3.20 -21.92
CA TYR A 184 -16.02 -3.38 -20.69
C TYR A 184 -17.55 -3.44 -20.89
N PHE A 185 -18.10 -2.55 -21.71
CA PHE A 185 -19.52 -2.58 -22.05
C PHE A 185 -19.97 -3.87 -22.78
N LYS A 186 -19.06 -4.49 -23.52
CA LYS A 186 -19.31 -5.76 -24.22
C LYS A 186 -19.23 -6.95 -23.25
N GLN A 187 -18.17 -7.01 -22.46
CA GLN A 187 -17.84 -8.15 -21.59
C GLN A 187 -18.55 -8.10 -20.24
N LYS A 188 -18.81 -6.90 -19.69
CA LYS A 188 -19.48 -6.62 -18.40
C LYS A 188 -18.73 -7.11 -17.16
N HIS A 189 -17.48 -7.52 -17.27
CA HIS A 189 -16.59 -7.91 -16.19
C HIS A 189 -15.13 -7.68 -16.60
N PHE A 190 -14.18 -7.84 -15.67
CA PHE A 190 -12.75 -7.57 -15.90
C PHE A 190 -11.92 -8.81 -16.22
N PHE A 191 -12.48 -10.02 -16.12
CA PHE A 191 -11.74 -11.27 -16.18
C PHE A 191 -11.73 -11.88 -17.58
N GLY A 192 -10.66 -12.60 -17.95
CA GLY A 192 -10.54 -13.32 -19.21
C GLY A 192 -9.13 -13.26 -19.81
N GLU A 193 -8.96 -13.83 -20.98
CA GLU A 193 -7.66 -13.97 -21.66
C GLU A 193 -6.97 -12.62 -21.94
N LYS A 194 -7.75 -11.56 -22.12
CA LYS A 194 -7.23 -10.20 -22.35
C LYS A 194 -7.09 -9.38 -21.07
N THR A 195 -6.85 -10.04 -19.94
CA THR A 195 -6.66 -9.40 -18.64
C THR A 195 -5.26 -9.62 -18.13
N LEU A 196 -4.57 -8.52 -17.78
CA LEU A 196 -3.31 -8.55 -17.05
C LEU A 196 -3.55 -8.69 -15.54
N SER A 197 -2.63 -9.32 -14.85
CA SER A 197 -2.54 -9.25 -13.40
C SER A 197 -1.57 -8.16 -12.95
N TYR A 198 -1.87 -7.51 -11.82
CA TYR A 198 -0.94 -6.68 -11.07
C TYR A 198 -0.81 -7.25 -9.65
N ILE A 199 0.36 -7.79 -9.32
CA ILE A 199 0.59 -8.47 -8.04
C ILE A 199 0.86 -7.42 -6.96
N MET A 200 0.11 -7.49 -5.87
CA MET A 200 0.29 -6.67 -4.68
C MET A 200 0.61 -7.56 -3.48
N ASP A 201 1.36 -7.02 -2.52
CA ASP A 201 1.62 -7.68 -1.26
C ASP A 201 0.35 -7.83 -0.40
N ARG A 202 0.42 -8.67 0.63
CA ARG A 202 -0.74 -8.96 1.50
C ARG A 202 -1.18 -7.77 2.34
N GLU A 203 -0.25 -6.97 2.86
CA GLU A 203 -0.59 -5.80 3.70
C GLU A 203 -1.37 -4.76 2.87
N SER A 204 -0.92 -4.52 1.63
CA SER A 204 -1.59 -3.60 0.69
C SER A 204 -2.88 -4.16 0.08
N SER A 205 -3.15 -5.47 0.28
CA SER A 205 -4.28 -6.19 -0.29
C SER A 205 -5.42 -6.46 0.70
N VAL A 206 -5.37 -5.86 1.89
CA VAL A 206 -6.47 -5.99 2.86
C VAL A 206 -7.73 -5.34 2.30
N ASP A 207 -8.79 -6.14 2.22
CA ASP A 207 -10.15 -5.70 1.84
C ASP A 207 -11.07 -5.78 3.06
N ILE A 208 -11.80 -4.71 3.33
CA ILE A 208 -12.63 -4.60 4.53
C ILE A 208 -14.08 -4.96 4.17
N ASP A 209 -14.53 -6.13 4.58
CA ASP A 209 -15.92 -6.58 4.39
C ASP A 209 -16.72 -6.58 5.68
N ASP A 210 -16.11 -6.93 6.79
CA ASP A 210 -16.76 -7.04 8.08
C ASP A 210 -16.00 -6.34 9.21
N ARG A 211 -16.42 -6.60 10.46
CA ARG A 211 -15.83 -5.99 11.66
C ARG A 211 -14.41 -6.48 11.92
N LEU A 212 -14.14 -7.75 11.68
CA LEU A 212 -12.82 -8.35 11.91
C LEU A 212 -11.78 -7.77 10.94
N ASP A 213 -12.16 -7.62 9.66
CA ASP A 213 -11.31 -6.97 8.67
C ASP A 213 -11.00 -5.52 9.05
N PHE A 214 -12.00 -4.81 9.60
CA PHE A 214 -11.80 -3.43 10.04
C PHE A 214 -10.84 -3.34 11.24
N GLU A 215 -10.92 -4.26 12.19
CA GLU A 215 -9.99 -4.34 13.32
C GLU A 215 -8.56 -4.67 12.85
N LEU A 216 -8.42 -5.58 11.89
CA LEU A 216 -7.13 -5.86 11.23
C LEU A 216 -6.59 -4.61 10.54
N ALA A 217 -7.45 -3.88 9.83
CA ALA A 217 -7.07 -2.63 9.17
C ALA A 217 -6.59 -1.57 10.17
N ILE A 218 -7.25 -1.42 11.34
CA ILE A 218 -6.78 -0.51 12.40
C ILE A 218 -5.39 -0.90 12.91
N ALA A 219 -5.16 -2.19 13.15
CA ALA A 219 -3.86 -2.67 13.63
C ALA A 219 -2.75 -2.39 12.59
N LEU A 220 -3.02 -2.65 11.31
CA LEU A 220 -2.10 -2.41 10.22
C LEU A 220 -1.84 -0.91 10.01
N ALA A 221 -2.88 -0.08 10.02
CA ALA A 221 -2.74 1.37 9.89
C ALA A 221 -1.88 1.97 11.01
N ASN A 222 -2.06 1.50 12.25
CA ASN A 222 -1.22 1.89 13.38
C ASN A 222 0.24 1.47 13.19
N LYS A 223 0.50 0.27 12.67
CA LYS A 223 1.86 -0.21 12.35
C LYS A 223 2.53 0.68 11.32
N ILE A 224 1.82 1.02 10.23
CA ILE A 224 2.31 1.89 9.15
C ILE A 224 2.57 3.31 9.70
N ASN A 225 1.64 3.87 10.47
CA ASN A 225 1.78 5.21 11.05
C ASN A 225 2.98 5.30 12.00
N LYS A 226 3.20 4.30 12.85
CA LYS A 226 4.39 4.24 13.73
C LYS A 226 5.69 4.21 12.91
N LYS A 227 5.75 3.45 11.82
CA LYS A 227 6.92 3.41 10.93
C LYS A 227 7.18 4.77 10.28
N GLU A 228 6.14 5.47 9.84
CA GLU A 228 6.29 6.79 9.22
C GLU A 228 6.74 7.86 10.24
N ILE A 229 6.16 7.88 11.45
CA ILE A 229 6.59 8.76 12.55
C ILE A 229 8.08 8.53 12.88
N LEU A 230 8.49 7.26 12.99
CA LEU A 230 9.90 6.92 13.24
C LEU A 230 10.80 7.42 12.11
N LYS A 231 10.40 7.20 10.86
CA LYS A 231 11.15 7.69 9.68
C LYS A 231 11.30 9.21 9.69
N GLN A 232 10.23 9.95 9.96
CA GLN A 232 10.28 11.42 10.06
C GLN A 232 11.21 11.88 11.20
N SER A 233 11.18 11.20 12.35
CA SER A 233 12.08 11.46 13.47
C SER A 233 13.55 11.21 13.08
N ILE A 234 13.83 10.12 12.37
CA ILE A 234 15.18 9.82 11.87
C ILE A 234 15.67 10.92 10.92
N LEU A 235 14.84 11.31 9.93
CA LEU A 235 15.21 12.34 8.96
C LEU A 235 15.42 13.70 9.61
N ALA A 236 14.60 14.10 10.58
CA ALA A 236 14.79 15.33 11.35
C ALA A 236 16.12 15.34 12.10
N LYS A 237 16.48 14.23 12.75
CA LYS A 237 17.79 14.10 13.43
C LYS A 237 18.97 14.16 12.48
N ILE A 238 18.86 13.56 11.29
CA ILE A 238 19.88 13.63 10.27
C ILE A 238 20.13 15.11 9.87
N GLU A 239 19.08 15.88 9.65
CA GLU A 239 19.21 17.30 9.31
C GLU A 239 19.81 18.12 10.47
N GLU A 240 19.41 17.85 11.71
CA GLU A 240 20.03 18.47 12.90
C GLU A 240 21.54 18.18 12.96
N ARG A 241 21.93 16.91 12.80
CA ARG A 241 23.35 16.52 12.82
C ARG A 241 24.16 17.16 11.69
N LYS A 242 23.62 17.26 10.49
CA LYS A 242 24.26 17.95 9.36
C LYS A 242 24.65 19.39 9.72
N SER A 243 23.77 20.12 10.38
CA SER A 243 24.00 21.53 10.71
C SER A 243 25.17 21.73 11.72
N HIS A 244 25.37 20.75 12.60
CA HIS A 244 26.42 20.81 13.62
C HIS A 244 27.79 20.33 13.13
N ILE A 245 27.87 19.48 12.12
CA ILE A 245 29.10 18.76 11.73
C ILE A 245 29.77 19.34 10.50
N SER A 246 29.11 20.17 9.71
CA SER A 246 29.63 20.70 8.45
C SER A 246 30.85 21.64 8.57
N SER A 247 31.34 21.92 9.78
CA SER A 247 32.39 22.94 10.00
C SER A 247 33.67 22.44 10.67
N ASN A 248 33.75 21.22 11.22
CA ASN A 248 34.94 20.82 12.01
C ASN A 248 35.44 19.43 11.62
N SER A 249 36.73 19.33 11.24
CA SER A 249 37.44 18.05 11.21
C SER A 249 37.53 17.50 12.63
N ALA A 250 37.12 16.27 12.83
CA ALA A 250 37.24 15.55 14.09
C ALA A 250 38.26 14.41 13.96
N ASP A 251 38.86 14.03 15.08
CA ASP A 251 39.80 12.90 15.12
C ASP A 251 39.04 11.55 15.16
N ILE A 252 37.84 11.55 15.75
CA ILE A 252 37.03 10.36 15.99
C ILE A 252 35.63 10.58 15.41
N THR A 253 35.11 9.59 14.70
CA THR A 253 33.71 9.57 14.23
C THR A 253 32.97 8.39 14.84
N LEU A 254 31.82 8.65 15.48
CA LEU A 254 30.89 7.64 15.97
C LEU A 254 29.78 7.44 14.95
N ILE A 255 29.62 6.21 14.47
CA ILE A 255 28.67 5.81 13.43
C ILE A 255 27.74 4.76 14.02
N GLY A 256 26.40 4.99 14.00
CA GLY A 256 25.47 3.98 14.47
C GLY A 256 24.14 4.51 14.97
N HIS A 257 23.55 3.78 15.90
CA HIS A 257 22.18 4.01 16.37
C HIS A 257 22.10 4.67 17.77
N SER A 258 21.03 4.37 18.54
CA SER A 258 20.66 5.04 19.79
C SER A 258 21.74 5.09 20.88
N LEU A 259 22.67 4.13 20.93
CA LEU A 259 23.75 4.19 21.92
C LEU A 259 24.65 5.40 21.70
N PHE A 260 25.05 5.65 20.47
CA PHE A 260 25.84 6.85 20.17
C PHE A 260 24.98 8.11 20.15
N ASP A 261 23.73 8.04 19.68
CA ASP A 261 22.85 9.20 19.66
C ASP A 261 22.65 9.83 21.05
N ASN A 262 22.61 8.98 22.08
CA ASN A 262 22.48 9.41 23.48
C ASN A 262 23.78 9.85 24.15
N TRP A 263 24.92 9.77 23.44
CA TRP A 263 26.20 10.20 23.99
C TRP A 263 26.47 11.68 23.67
N SER A 264 26.52 12.50 24.73
CA SER A 264 26.92 13.91 24.62
C SER A 264 28.43 14.07 24.78
N ILE A 265 29.22 13.32 23.99
CA ILE A 265 30.70 13.34 24.06
C ILE A 265 31.23 14.13 22.88
N ASN A 266 31.99 15.19 23.18
CA ASN A 266 32.66 16.04 22.18
C ASN A 266 34.16 15.79 22.10
N GLU A 267 34.74 15.09 23.12
CA GLU A 267 36.17 14.82 23.22
C GLU A 267 36.41 13.50 23.97
N ILE A 268 37.40 12.73 23.52
CA ILE A 268 37.92 11.55 24.20
C ILE A 268 39.42 11.64 24.21
N SER A 269 40.02 11.70 25.40
CA SER A 269 41.50 11.76 25.60
C SER A 269 42.20 12.86 24.77
N GLY A 270 41.59 14.02 24.66
CA GLY A 270 42.14 15.16 23.90
C GLY A 270 41.82 15.09 22.38
N LEU A 271 41.14 14.06 21.92
CA LEU A 271 40.72 13.90 20.51
C LEU A 271 39.27 14.36 20.33
N LYS A 272 39.03 15.21 19.32
CA LYS A 272 37.69 15.71 19.00
C LYS A 272 36.80 14.60 18.43
N VAL A 273 35.53 14.56 18.86
CA VAL A 273 34.55 13.56 18.45
C VAL A 273 33.44 14.18 17.62
N ASN A 274 33.19 13.62 16.46
CA ASN A 274 31.95 13.82 15.70
C ASN A 274 31.02 12.65 15.94
N ASN A 275 29.81 12.92 16.44
CA ASN A 275 28.84 11.90 16.74
C ASN A 275 27.70 11.88 15.69
N PHE A 276 27.66 10.83 14.88
CA PHE A 276 26.60 10.53 13.89
C PHE A 276 25.66 9.41 14.35
N GLY A 277 25.55 9.19 15.63
CA GLY A 277 24.54 8.29 16.16
C GLY A 277 23.12 8.82 15.88
N ILE A 278 22.22 7.94 15.42
CA ILE A 278 20.82 8.24 15.12
C ILE A 278 19.93 7.19 15.77
N ALA A 279 19.10 7.60 16.72
CA ALA A 279 18.19 6.70 17.40
C ALA A 279 17.13 6.14 16.45
N GLY A 280 16.87 4.83 16.53
CA GLY A 280 15.83 4.15 15.76
C GLY A 280 16.22 3.79 14.33
N ILE A 281 17.36 4.25 13.81
CA ILE A 281 17.82 3.92 12.47
C ILE A 281 18.34 2.47 12.41
N ASN A 282 18.00 1.72 11.35
CA ASN A 282 18.60 0.41 11.06
C ASN A 282 19.80 0.55 10.09
N THR A 283 20.53 -0.54 9.87
CA THR A 283 21.75 -0.54 9.04
C THR A 283 21.47 -0.08 7.60
N VAL A 284 20.44 -0.60 6.96
CA VAL A 284 20.06 -0.23 5.57
C VAL A 284 19.68 1.25 5.47
N GLN A 285 18.90 1.74 6.42
CA GLN A 285 18.54 3.17 6.47
C GLN A 285 19.77 4.06 6.69
N TYR A 286 20.73 3.61 7.53
CA TYR A 286 21.96 4.35 7.76
C TYR A 286 22.77 4.47 6.47
N ILE A 287 22.94 3.38 5.74
CA ILE A 287 23.61 3.38 4.44
C ILE A 287 22.90 4.34 3.48
N ASN A 288 21.61 4.15 3.24
CA ASN A 288 20.85 4.92 2.25
C ASN A 288 20.72 6.40 2.59
N TYR A 289 20.51 6.76 3.85
CA TYR A 289 20.24 8.15 4.21
C TYR A 289 21.50 8.95 4.54
N ILE A 290 22.56 8.30 5.01
CA ILE A 290 23.77 8.99 5.49
C ILE A 290 24.98 8.73 4.59
N LEU A 291 25.32 7.46 4.34
CA LEU A 291 26.55 7.14 3.61
C LEU A 291 26.41 7.43 2.11
N GLU A 292 25.37 6.96 1.45
CA GLU A 292 25.13 7.20 0.01
C GLU A 292 24.93 8.69 -0.29
N ASN A 293 24.30 9.42 0.63
CA ASN A 293 24.13 10.87 0.52
C ASN A 293 25.39 11.66 0.92
N LYS A 294 26.50 10.98 1.26
CA LYS A 294 27.79 11.58 1.61
C LYS A 294 27.68 12.65 2.70
N ILE A 295 26.83 12.41 3.70
CA ILE A 295 26.66 13.32 4.83
C ILE A 295 27.90 13.33 5.69
N ILE A 296 28.52 12.17 5.93
CA ILE A 296 29.83 12.05 6.56
C ILE A 296 30.90 12.26 5.46
N LYS A 297 31.58 13.37 5.53
CA LYS A 297 32.60 13.76 4.54
C LYS A 297 34.01 13.32 4.95
N ASP A 298 34.24 13.25 6.26
CA ASP A 298 35.52 12.90 6.85
C ASP A 298 35.29 12.11 8.13
N ILE A 299 35.92 10.95 8.25
CA ILE A 299 35.81 10.07 9.42
C ILE A 299 36.96 10.31 10.43
N GLY A 300 37.89 11.18 10.12
CA GLY A 300 39.05 11.43 10.96
C GLY A 300 40.04 10.27 11.04
N ARG A 301 40.75 10.16 12.17
CA ARG A 301 41.74 9.10 12.40
C ARG A 301 41.11 7.76 12.83
N TYR A 302 39.96 7.81 13.49
CA TYR A 302 39.28 6.64 14.06
C TYR A 302 37.78 6.72 13.78
N ALA A 303 37.20 5.59 13.37
CA ALA A 303 35.77 5.42 13.25
C ALA A 303 35.29 4.27 14.17
N PHE A 304 34.29 4.54 15.00
CA PHE A 304 33.65 3.53 15.80
C PHE A 304 32.26 3.28 15.23
N VAL A 305 32.00 2.04 14.78
CA VAL A 305 30.74 1.64 14.18
C VAL A 305 29.97 0.75 15.14
N PHE A 306 28.72 1.11 15.44
CA PHE A 306 27.80 0.29 16.23
C PHE A 306 26.45 0.22 15.53
N ALA A 307 26.25 -0.87 14.79
CA ALA A 307 25.06 -1.10 13.95
C ALA A 307 24.46 -2.50 14.21
N GLY A 308 23.28 -2.76 13.68
CA GLY A 308 22.65 -4.06 13.67
C GLY A 308 21.57 -4.30 14.75
N THR A 309 21.56 -3.57 15.86
CA THR A 309 20.59 -3.82 16.96
C THR A 309 19.15 -3.51 16.56
N ASN A 310 18.92 -2.48 15.76
CA ASN A 310 17.58 -2.12 15.28
C ASN A 310 17.12 -2.99 14.10
N ASP A 311 17.99 -3.77 13.51
CA ASP A 311 17.73 -4.68 12.40
C ASP A 311 17.06 -5.98 12.88
N ILE A 312 17.30 -6.39 14.13
CA ILE A 312 16.80 -7.65 14.73
C ILE A 312 15.26 -7.74 14.72
N VAL A 313 14.56 -6.60 14.71
CA VAL A 313 13.08 -6.56 14.69
C VAL A 313 12.49 -6.74 13.29
N ASP A 314 13.30 -6.77 12.25
CA ASP A 314 12.83 -7.00 10.88
C ASP A 314 12.52 -8.49 10.67
N ALA A 315 11.38 -8.79 10.04
CA ALA A 315 10.86 -10.15 9.90
C ALA A 315 11.77 -11.09 9.09
N ASP A 316 12.62 -10.51 8.24
CA ASP A 316 13.56 -11.21 7.36
C ASP A 316 15.03 -11.07 7.82
N TRP A 317 15.23 -10.67 9.09
CA TRP A 317 16.56 -10.53 9.66
C TRP A 317 17.28 -11.87 9.78
N THR A 318 18.54 -11.91 9.32
CA THR A 318 19.50 -12.97 9.62
C THR A 318 20.85 -12.37 9.91
N ILE A 319 21.68 -13.09 10.66
CA ILE A 319 23.07 -12.64 10.97
C ILE A 319 23.86 -12.44 9.69
N GLU A 320 23.76 -13.36 8.74
CA GLU A 320 24.47 -13.32 7.46
C GLU A 320 24.07 -12.10 6.62
N LYS A 321 22.77 -11.79 6.57
CA LYS A 321 22.24 -10.60 5.87
C LYS A 321 22.81 -9.34 6.48
N ASN A 322 22.77 -9.21 7.80
CA ASN A 322 23.23 -8.01 8.49
C ASN A 322 24.75 -7.81 8.38
N ILE A 323 25.55 -8.89 8.47
CA ILE A 323 26.99 -8.82 8.23
C ILE A 323 27.29 -8.33 6.82
N LYS A 324 26.58 -8.84 5.81
CA LYS A 324 26.75 -8.42 4.42
C LYS A 324 26.44 -6.93 4.23
N GLU A 325 25.37 -6.43 4.85
CA GLU A 325 24.99 -5.01 4.81
C GLU A 325 26.05 -4.10 5.47
N ILE A 326 26.64 -4.52 6.59
CA ILE A 326 27.72 -3.76 7.27
C ILE A 326 29.02 -3.75 6.45
N GLN A 327 29.26 -4.77 5.64
CA GLN A 327 30.46 -4.88 4.80
C GLN A 327 30.37 -4.09 3.50
N THR A 328 29.18 -3.65 3.11
CA THR A 328 28.92 -2.84 1.91
C THR A 328 29.26 -1.38 2.18
#